data_f629e369cac3811cc594752b6b93fc83
#
_entry.id   f629e369cac3811cc594752b6b93fc83
#
_cell.length_a   1.000
_cell.length_b   1.000
_cell.length_c   1.000
_cell.angle_alpha   90.00
_cell.angle_beta   90.00
_cell.angle_gamma   90.00
#
_symmetry.space_group_name_H-M   'P 1'
#
loop_
_entity.id
_entity.type
_entity.pdbx_description
1 polymer ?
#
loop_
_entity_poly.entity_id
_entity_poly.type
_entity_poly.pdbx_seq_one_letter_code
_entity_poly.pdbx_strand_id
1 'polypeptide(L)'
;MLERIHLSIVQQVEQQGSLTAAAGVLNLTQSALSHSMKKLEQQLGTDVWLREGRSLRLTQAGQYLLAVANRVLPQLDLAEERLGQFAQGERGALRIGMECHPCYQWLLKIVSPYLAAWPDVDVDVKQKFQFGGIGALFGYEIDLLVTPDPLLKPGLKFIPVFDYEQVLVVAKDHALAKVDHVKPRQLSQEVLISYPVPFERLDIYNQFLLPAGITPRRHKAIETTDIMMQMVASGRGVAAMPRWLVEEYAARMDVVPVRLGAKGIPKQIYLGAREADTGIDYLQAFIELARNSSPLAGNTRGAR
;
A
#
# COMPACT_ATOMS: atom_id res chain seq x y z
N MET A 1 -6.21 35.19 13.74
CA MET A 1 -6.81 33.83 13.85
C MET A 1 -6.00 32.90 12.96
N LEU A 2 -5.85 31.63 13.33
CA LEU A 2 -5.15 30.63 12.50
C LEU A 2 -5.95 30.37 11.22
N GLU A 3 -5.28 30.41 10.05
CA GLU A 3 -5.87 30.21 8.72
C GLU A 3 -5.09 29.15 7.95
N ARG A 4 -5.70 28.59 6.88
CA ARG A 4 -5.06 27.59 6.00
C ARG A 4 -3.68 28.02 5.52
N ILE A 5 -3.54 29.29 5.14
CA ILE A 5 -2.27 29.83 4.65
C ILE A 5 -1.13 29.68 5.66
N HIS A 6 -1.40 29.87 6.95
CA HIS A 6 -0.39 29.73 7.99
C HIS A 6 0.10 28.30 8.13
N LEU A 7 -0.82 27.31 8.00
CA LEU A 7 -0.48 25.88 7.97
C LEU A 7 0.38 25.55 6.75
N SER A 8 -0.04 26.03 5.57
CA SER A 8 0.70 25.82 4.31
C SER A 8 2.10 26.44 4.38
N ILE A 9 2.24 27.63 4.96
CA ILE A 9 3.55 28.28 5.13
C ILE A 9 4.48 27.43 5.98
N VAL A 10 4.04 26.96 7.16
CA VAL A 10 4.89 26.17 8.07
C VAL A 10 5.30 24.86 7.39
N GLN A 11 4.39 24.19 6.72
CA GLN A 11 4.66 22.96 6.00
C GLN A 11 5.67 23.17 4.85
N GLN A 12 5.47 24.20 4.02
CA GLN A 12 6.36 24.46 2.90
C GLN A 12 7.75 24.96 3.34
N VAL A 13 7.84 25.74 4.40
CA VAL A 13 9.14 26.16 4.95
C VAL A 13 9.95 24.95 5.44
N GLU A 14 9.31 23.98 6.10
CA GLU A 14 9.96 22.75 6.54
C GLU A 14 10.42 21.90 5.36
N GLN A 15 9.57 21.73 4.33
CA GLN A 15 9.88 20.94 3.15
C GLN A 15 10.98 21.55 2.27
N GLN A 16 10.96 22.88 2.10
CA GLN A 16 11.86 23.61 1.21
C GLN A 16 13.14 24.14 1.89
N GLY A 17 13.19 24.07 3.21
CA GLY A 17 14.34 24.52 4.01
C GLY A 17 14.53 26.04 4.07
N SER A 18 13.69 26.85 3.41
CA SER A 18 13.78 28.32 3.46
C SER A 18 12.47 29.03 3.16
N LEU A 19 12.30 30.23 3.76
CA LEU A 19 11.16 31.11 3.48
C LEU A 19 11.07 31.54 2.01
N THR A 20 12.19 31.76 1.36
CA THR A 20 12.23 32.20 -0.05
C THR A 20 11.75 31.08 -0.99
N ALA A 21 12.21 29.86 -0.77
CA ALA A 21 11.79 28.70 -1.57
C ALA A 21 10.31 28.36 -1.31
N ALA A 22 9.86 28.39 -0.06
CA ALA A 22 8.45 28.20 0.30
C ALA A 22 7.54 29.27 -0.34
N ALA A 23 7.97 30.52 -0.37
CA ALA A 23 7.24 31.61 -1.03
C ALA A 23 7.04 31.35 -2.53
N GLY A 24 8.06 30.83 -3.21
CA GLY A 24 7.93 30.42 -4.61
C GLY A 24 6.90 29.35 -4.84
N VAL A 25 6.86 28.31 -4.00
CA VAL A 25 5.86 27.23 -4.09
C VAL A 25 4.45 27.74 -3.83
N LEU A 26 4.29 28.66 -2.87
CA LEU A 26 2.99 29.21 -2.49
C LEU A 26 2.52 30.38 -3.38
N ASN A 27 3.28 30.74 -4.42
CA ASN A 27 3.02 31.90 -5.29
C ASN A 27 2.86 33.21 -4.50
N LEU A 28 3.68 33.38 -3.46
CA LEU A 28 3.73 34.56 -2.60
C LEU A 28 5.11 35.22 -2.68
N THR A 29 5.18 36.51 -2.25
CA THR A 29 6.48 37.12 -1.98
C THR A 29 6.99 36.70 -0.59
N GLN A 30 8.30 36.57 -0.44
CA GLN A 30 8.93 36.25 0.85
C GLN A 30 8.54 37.25 1.96
N SER A 31 8.37 38.52 1.59
CA SER A 31 7.91 39.55 2.52
C SER A 31 6.46 39.37 2.98
N ALA A 32 5.56 39.00 2.06
CA ALA A 32 4.16 38.71 2.39
C ALA A 32 4.05 37.51 3.33
N LEU A 33 4.80 36.42 3.03
CA LEU A 33 4.87 35.22 3.85
C LEU A 33 5.40 35.54 5.26
N SER A 34 6.51 36.26 5.36
CA SER A 34 7.12 36.65 6.63
C SER A 34 6.19 37.55 7.44
N HIS A 35 5.49 38.49 6.79
CA HIS A 35 4.52 39.37 7.43
C HIS A 35 3.30 38.61 7.97
N SER A 36 2.75 37.69 7.19
CA SER A 36 1.63 36.80 7.58
C SER A 36 1.96 36.01 8.85
N MET A 37 3.13 35.37 8.88
CA MET A 37 3.55 34.61 10.04
C MET A 37 3.86 35.45 11.27
N LYS A 38 4.52 36.58 11.08
CA LYS A 38 4.78 37.53 12.18
C LYS A 38 3.48 38.03 12.82
N LYS A 39 2.45 38.29 12.01
CA LYS A 39 1.12 38.69 12.51
C LYS A 39 0.48 37.54 13.30
N LEU A 40 0.60 36.29 12.83
CA LEU A 40 0.13 35.12 13.56
C LEU A 40 0.85 34.98 14.91
N GLU A 41 2.19 35.04 14.93
CA GLU A 41 3.01 34.92 16.13
C GLU A 41 2.64 35.96 17.17
N GLN A 42 2.42 37.23 16.74
CA GLN A 42 1.92 38.29 17.60
C GLN A 42 0.53 38.01 18.18
N GLN A 43 -0.39 37.44 17.39
CA GLN A 43 -1.73 37.10 17.87
C GLN A 43 -1.73 35.88 18.83
N LEU A 44 -0.81 34.96 18.64
CA LEU A 44 -0.67 33.76 19.47
C LEU A 44 0.16 34.03 20.74
N GLY A 45 0.97 35.11 20.75
CA GLY A 45 1.89 35.42 21.83
C GLY A 45 3.07 34.45 21.93
N THR A 46 3.38 33.72 20.83
CA THR A 46 4.49 32.77 20.78
C THR A 46 5.10 32.72 19.39
N ASP A 47 6.43 32.53 19.34
CA ASP A 47 7.14 32.41 18.09
C ASP A 47 6.98 31.00 17.51
N VAL A 48 6.82 30.90 16.19
CA VAL A 48 6.78 29.64 15.43
C VAL A 48 8.19 29.22 15.04
N TRP A 49 9.09 30.19 14.77
CA TRP A 49 10.49 29.94 14.41
C TRP A 49 11.47 30.68 15.30
N LEU A 50 12.63 30.07 15.48
CA LEU A 50 13.84 30.69 15.95
C LEU A 50 14.81 30.90 14.78
N ARG A 51 15.49 32.02 14.74
CA ARG A 51 16.58 32.28 13.80
C ARG A 51 17.90 31.78 14.37
N GLU A 52 18.51 30.81 13.69
CA GLU A 52 19.85 30.32 13.97
C GLU A 52 20.77 30.71 12.78
N GLY A 53 21.36 31.88 12.85
CA GLY A 53 22.14 32.46 11.76
C GLY A 53 21.30 32.73 10.50
N ARG A 54 21.56 31.98 9.42
CA ARG A 54 20.81 32.04 8.15
C ARG A 54 19.67 31.02 8.05
N SER A 55 19.54 30.09 8.99
CA SER A 55 18.52 29.06 9.02
C SER A 55 17.37 29.42 9.97
N LEU A 56 16.21 28.81 9.71
CA LEU A 56 15.05 28.83 10.58
C LEU A 56 14.90 27.45 11.22
N ARG A 57 14.67 27.44 12.52
CA ARG A 57 14.34 26.22 13.25
C ARG A 57 12.98 26.38 13.92
N LEU A 58 12.13 25.38 13.81
CA LEU A 58 10.83 25.38 14.48
C LEU A 58 11.00 25.37 16.00
N THR A 59 10.23 26.23 16.68
CA THR A 59 10.00 26.17 18.13
C THR A 59 9.13 24.96 18.47
N GLN A 60 8.89 24.70 19.75
CA GLN A 60 7.90 23.70 20.17
C GLN A 60 6.49 24.04 19.62
N ALA A 61 6.10 25.33 19.64
CA ALA A 61 4.85 25.78 19.03
C ALA A 61 4.84 25.55 17.50
N GLY A 62 5.96 25.82 16.82
CA GLY A 62 6.13 25.55 15.40
C GLY A 62 6.03 24.07 15.04
N GLN A 63 6.64 23.18 15.82
CA GLN A 63 6.54 21.73 15.65
C GLN A 63 5.10 21.25 15.83
N TYR A 64 4.39 21.77 16.83
CA TYR A 64 2.97 21.49 17.01
C TYR A 64 2.14 21.96 15.81
N LEU A 65 2.40 23.18 15.33
CA LEU A 65 1.70 23.73 14.17
C LEU A 65 1.97 22.94 12.88
N LEU A 66 3.21 22.47 12.69
CA LEU A 66 3.56 21.57 11.58
C LEU A 66 2.82 20.24 11.67
N ALA A 67 2.72 19.65 12.86
CA ALA A 67 1.96 18.42 13.06
C ALA A 67 0.46 18.61 12.74
N VAL A 68 -0.10 19.77 13.11
CA VAL A 68 -1.48 20.16 12.73
C VAL A 68 -1.59 20.35 11.22
N ALA A 69 -0.64 21.05 10.58
CA ALA A 69 -0.62 21.26 9.13
C ALA A 69 -0.63 19.93 8.35
N ASN A 70 0.25 19.02 8.70
CA ASN A 70 0.35 17.70 8.06
C ASN A 70 -0.91 16.82 8.21
N ARG A 71 -1.71 17.09 9.24
CA ARG A 71 -2.97 16.39 9.48
C ARG A 71 -4.18 17.06 8.80
N VAL A 72 -4.23 18.39 8.79
CA VAL A 72 -5.42 19.15 8.38
C VAL A 72 -5.40 19.51 6.89
N LEU A 73 -4.23 19.91 6.35
CA LEU A 73 -4.15 20.31 4.94
C LEU A 73 -4.63 19.23 3.97
N PRO A 74 -4.21 17.96 4.08
CA PRO A 74 -4.68 16.92 3.19
C PRO A 74 -6.21 16.72 3.23
N GLN A 75 -6.84 16.95 4.39
CA GLN A 75 -8.30 16.85 4.53
C GLN A 75 -9.01 17.99 3.80
N LEU A 76 -8.47 19.21 3.87
CA LEU A 76 -9.00 20.35 3.15
C LEU A 76 -8.85 20.18 1.63
N ASP A 77 -7.68 19.71 1.20
CA ASP A 77 -7.40 19.44 -0.21
C ASP A 77 -8.36 18.38 -0.77
N LEU A 78 -8.59 17.28 -0.04
CA LEU A 78 -9.56 16.26 -0.43
C LEU A 78 -10.99 16.81 -0.48
N ALA A 79 -11.38 17.66 0.48
CA ALA A 79 -12.72 18.26 0.48
C ALA A 79 -12.94 19.16 -0.74
N GLU A 80 -11.95 19.96 -1.13
CA GLU A 80 -11.99 20.79 -2.33
C GLU A 80 -12.06 19.95 -3.60
N GLU A 81 -11.26 18.87 -3.70
CA GLU A 81 -11.31 17.91 -4.80
C GLU A 81 -12.71 17.30 -4.97
N ARG A 82 -13.30 16.80 -3.88
CA ARG A 82 -14.64 16.21 -3.88
C ARG A 82 -15.73 17.21 -4.27
N LEU A 83 -15.64 18.44 -3.78
CA LEU A 83 -16.58 19.50 -4.18
C LEU A 83 -16.46 19.82 -5.68
N GLY A 84 -15.24 19.81 -6.23
CA GLY A 84 -15.00 19.94 -7.67
C GLY A 84 -15.62 18.81 -8.48
N GLN A 85 -15.50 17.57 -8.03
CA GLN A 85 -16.10 16.38 -8.64
C GLN A 85 -17.64 16.48 -8.65
N PHE A 86 -18.25 16.87 -7.53
CA PHE A 86 -19.71 17.09 -7.47
C PHE A 86 -20.18 18.17 -8.44
N ALA A 87 -19.39 19.24 -8.61
CA ALA A 87 -19.70 20.29 -9.58
C ALA A 87 -19.66 19.81 -11.05
N GLN A 88 -18.90 18.73 -11.32
CA GLN A 88 -18.79 18.07 -12.63
C GLN A 88 -19.80 16.93 -12.82
N GLY A 89 -20.63 16.66 -11.82
CA GLY A 89 -21.61 15.57 -11.84
C GLY A 89 -21.02 14.20 -11.50
N GLU A 90 -19.77 14.15 -11.02
CA GLU A 90 -19.15 12.92 -10.53
C GLU A 90 -19.57 12.64 -9.08
N ARG A 91 -19.67 11.35 -8.73
CA ARG A 91 -20.06 10.93 -7.38
C ARG A 91 -18.87 10.86 -6.42
N GLY A 92 -17.67 10.73 -6.95
CA GLY A 92 -16.43 10.69 -6.19
C GLY A 92 -15.31 9.96 -6.91
N ALA A 93 -14.19 9.78 -6.21
CA ALA A 93 -13.06 8.97 -6.64
C ALA A 93 -12.72 7.91 -5.59
N LEU A 94 -12.39 6.70 -6.04
CA LEU A 94 -11.89 5.60 -5.23
C LEU A 94 -10.42 5.34 -5.55
N ARG A 95 -9.53 5.82 -4.69
CA ARG A 95 -8.08 5.65 -4.83
C ARG A 95 -7.63 4.45 -4.01
N ILE A 96 -7.09 3.43 -4.68
CA ILE A 96 -6.71 2.15 -4.08
C ILE A 96 -5.19 2.04 -4.04
N GLY A 97 -4.61 1.93 -2.86
CA GLY A 97 -3.19 1.63 -2.66
C GLY A 97 -2.94 0.13 -2.58
N MET A 98 -1.82 -0.31 -3.16
CA MET A 98 -1.44 -1.73 -3.19
C MET A 98 -0.13 -1.95 -2.42
N GLU A 99 -0.18 -2.73 -1.33
CA GLU A 99 1.02 -3.29 -0.67
C GLU A 99 1.25 -4.77 -1.01
N CYS A 100 0.31 -5.39 -1.71
CA CYS A 100 0.37 -6.79 -2.12
C CYS A 100 0.57 -6.88 -3.64
N HIS A 101 1.77 -7.14 -4.12
CA HIS A 101 2.05 -7.30 -5.55
C HIS A 101 1.22 -8.41 -6.22
N PRO A 102 1.11 -9.62 -5.63
CA PRO A 102 0.29 -10.69 -6.20
C PRO A 102 -1.19 -10.33 -6.32
N CYS A 103 -1.70 -9.46 -5.45
CA CYS A 103 -3.13 -9.14 -5.38
C CYS A 103 -3.64 -8.30 -6.56
N TYR A 104 -2.75 -7.79 -7.40
CA TYR A 104 -3.14 -6.99 -8.56
C TYR A 104 -4.05 -7.77 -9.54
N GLN A 105 -3.73 -9.03 -9.79
CA GLN A 105 -4.55 -9.91 -10.66
C GLN A 105 -5.96 -10.13 -10.09
N TRP A 106 -6.08 -10.29 -8.78
CA TRP A 106 -7.37 -10.38 -8.11
C TRP A 106 -8.12 -9.05 -8.17
N LEU A 107 -7.43 -7.91 -7.93
CA LEU A 107 -8.05 -6.59 -7.95
C LEU A 107 -8.69 -6.27 -9.31
N LEU A 108 -8.05 -6.64 -10.42
CA LEU A 108 -8.61 -6.45 -11.77
C LEU A 108 -9.97 -7.13 -11.95
N LYS A 109 -10.20 -8.29 -11.31
CA LYS A 109 -11.48 -9.01 -11.38
C LYS A 109 -12.61 -8.27 -10.63
N ILE A 110 -12.26 -7.37 -9.70
CA ILE A 110 -13.21 -6.58 -8.92
C ILE A 110 -13.46 -5.23 -9.61
N VAL A 111 -12.42 -4.60 -10.09
CA VAL A 111 -12.49 -3.27 -10.71
C VAL A 111 -13.45 -3.28 -11.92
N SER A 112 -13.40 -4.29 -12.77
CA SER A 112 -14.24 -4.38 -13.96
C SER A 112 -15.75 -4.36 -13.65
N PRO A 113 -16.32 -5.23 -12.81
CA PRO A 113 -17.74 -5.17 -12.44
C PRO A 113 -18.07 -3.94 -11.59
N TYR A 114 -17.12 -3.42 -10.82
CA TYR A 114 -17.34 -2.19 -10.05
C TYR A 114 -17.55 -0.98 -10.96
N LEU A 115 -16.70 -0.77 -11.96
CA LEU A 115 -16.84 0.33 -12.94
C LEU A 115 -18.17 0.27 -13.70
N ALA A 116 -18.67 -0.94 -13.97
CA ALA A 116 -19.99 -1.11 -14.61
C ALA A 116 -21.15 -0.71 -13.68
N ALA A 117 -21.01 -0.95 -12.36
CA ALA A 117 -22.04 -0.63 -11.36
C ALA A 117 -21.99 0.83 -10.89
N TRP A 118 -20.82 1.47 -10.98
CA TRP A 118 -20.56 2.83 -10.49
C TRP A 118 -19.86 3.66 -11.57
N PRO A 119 -20.57 4.00 -12.68
CA PRO A 119 -19.98 4.70 -13.83
C PRO A 119 -19.60 6.16 -13.53
N ASP A 120 -20.14 6.73 -12.46
CA ASP A 120 -19.94 8.09 -11.97
C ASP A 120 -18.90 8.17 -10.83
N VAL A 121 -18.19 7.06 -10.56
CA VAL A 121 -17.07 7.00 -9.61
C VAL A 121 -15.77 6.74 -10.37
N ASP A 122 -14.82 7.65 -10.27
CA ASP A 122 -13.47 7.43 -10.81
C ASP A 122 -12.70 6.40 -9.96
N VAL A 123 -11.86 5.58 -10.60
CA VAL A 123 -11.05 4.55 -9.92
C VAL A 123 -9.59 4.68 -10.30
N ASP A 124 -8.75 4.97 -9.32
CA ASP A 124 -7.29 5.03 -9.47
C ASP A 124 -6.61 3.97 -8.61
N VAL A 125 -5.70 3.18 -9.20
CA VAL A 125 -4.93 2.13 -8.50
C VAL A 125 -3.47 2.50 -8.43
N LYS A 126 -3.00 2.84 -7.22
CA LYS A 126 -1.63 3.31 -6.96
C LYS A 126 -0.76 2.16 -6.43
N GLN A 127 0.20 1.71 -7.25
CA GLN A 127 1.14 0.65 -6.89
C GLN A 127 2.38 1.15 -6.13
N LYS A 128 2.60 2.46 -6.06
CA LYS A 128 3.78 3.08 -5.43
C LYS A 128 3.89 2.89 -3.90
N PHE A 129 2.81 2.46 -3.25
CA PHE A 129 2.76 2.33 -1.79
C PHE A 129 3.22 0.96 -1.28
N GLN A 130 4.33 0.46 -1.79
CA GLN A 130 4.91 -0.82 -1.34
C GLN A 130 5.20 -0.86 0.17
N PHE A 131 5.39 0.30 0.82
CA PHE A 131 5.79 0.44 2.24
C PHE A 131 5.30 1.74 2.87
N GLY A 132 4.11 2.16 2.66
CA GLY A 132 3.64 3.43 3.22
C GLY A 132 2.13 3.62 3.11
N GLY A 133 1.41 2.54 2.82
CA GLY A 133 -0.02 2.57 2.59
C GLY A 133 -0.81 3.14 3.76
N ILE A 134 -0.38 2.87 5.00
CA ILE A 134 -0.99 3.44 6.20
C ILE A 134 -0.77 4.95 6.26
N GLY A 135 0.43 5.43 5.96
CA GLY A 135 0.72 6.86 5.84
C GLY A 135 -0.13 7.52 4.76
N ALA A 136 -0.29 6.85 3.62
CA ALA A 136 -1.11 7.31 2.50
C ALA A 136 -2.61 7.35 2.84
N LEU A 137 -3.14 6.42 3.66
CA LEU A 137 -4.50 6.50 4.19
C LEU A 137 -4.68 7.72 5.09
N PHE A 138 -3.78 7.94 6.06
CA PHE A 138 -3.83 9.11 6.93
C PHE A 138 -3.57 10.43 6.19
N GLY A 139 -2.73 10.39 5.14
CA GLY A 139 -2.45 11.52 4.27
C GLY A 139 -3.52 11.77 3.20
N TYR A 140 -4.60 11.00 3.18
CA TYR A 140 -5.69 11.10 2.19
C TYR A 140 -5.23 10.94 0.73
N GLU A 141 -4.07 10.31 0.49
CA GLU A 141 -3.57 9.98 -0.84
C GLU A 141 -4.29 8.77 -1.46
N ILE A 142 -4.81 7.87 -0.60
CA ILE A 142 -5.62 6.71 -0.96
C ILE A 142 -6.83 6.59 -0.04
N ASP A 143 -7.86 5.90 -0.50
CA ASP A 143 -9.11 5.67 0.23
C ASP A 143 -9.21 4.23 0.73
N LEU A 144 -8.65 3.28 -0.03
CA LEU A 144 -8.51 1.88 0.34
C LEU A 144 -7.04 1.42 0.23
N LEU A 145 -6.65 0.51 1.10
CA LEU A 145 -5.34 -0.16 1.09
C LEU A 145 -5.54 -1.67 1.00
N VAL A 146 -5.00 -2.30 -0.04
CA VAL A 146 -4.92 -3.76 -0.15
C VAL A 146 -3.63 -4.24 0.50
N THR A 147 -3.73 -4.99 1.59
CA THR A 147 -2.55 -5.46 2.35
C THR A 147 -2.76 -6.85 2.96
N PRO A 148 -1.71 -7.70 3.01
CA PRO A 148 -1.72 -8.94 3.78
C PRO A 148 -1.32 -8.72 5.26
N ASP A 149 -0.86 -7.52 5.63
CA ASP A 149 -0.27 -7.20 6.92
C ASP A 149 -0.99 -5.99 7.55
N PRO A 150 -2.21 -6.20 8.11
CA PRO A 150 -2.99 -5.11 8.71
C PRO A 150 -2.29 -4.58 9.95
N LEU A 151 -2.13 -3.26 10.04
CA LEU A 151 -1.61 -2.59 11.22
C LEU A 151 -2.75 -1.88 11.96
N LEU A 152 -3.20 -2.47 13.04
CA LEU A 152 -4.30 -1.95 13.84
C LEU A 152 -3.89 -0.63 14.52
N LYS A 153 -4.41 0.48 14.01
CA LYS A 153 -4.22 1.83 14.56
C LYS A 153 -5.58 2.51 14.72
N PRO A 154 -5.76 3.33 15.77
CA PRO A 154 -6.96 4.15 15.92
C PRO A 154 -7.23 4.98 14.65
N GLY A 155 -8.49 5.06 14.23
CA GLY A 155 -8.91 5.78 13.02
C GLY A 155 -8.82 4.97 11.73
N LEU A 156 -8.29 3.74 11.76
CA LEU A 156 -8.28 2.81 10.63
C LEU A 156 -9.07 1.53 10.94
N LYS A 157 -9.79 1.05 9.94
CA LYS A 157 -10.50 -0.23 9.97
C LYS A 157 -9.94 -1.15 8.89
N PHE A 158 -9.56 -2.37 9.27
CA PHE A 158 -9.12 -3.41 8.35
C PHE A 158 -10.21 -4.48 8.26
N ILE A 159 -10.68 -4.71 7.05
CA ILE A 159 -11.78 -5.62 6.73
C ILE A 159 -11.18 -6.85 6.05
N PRO A 160 -11.32 -8.07 6.62
CA PRO A 160 -10.84 -9.28 5.99
C PRO A 160 -11.65 -9.57 4.71
N VAL A 161 -10.95 -9.96 3.66
CA VAL A 161 -11.55 -10.22 2.33
C VAL A 161 -11.51 -11.69 2.00
N PHE A 162 -10.32 -12.32 1.98
CA PHE A 162 -10.19 -13.75 1.74
C PHE A 162 -8.91 -14.32 2.35
N ASP A 163 -8.98 -15.60 2.71
CA ASP A 163 -7.83 -16.39 3.16
C ASP A 163 -7.10 -17.02 1.98
N TYR A 164 -5.79 -17.24 2.13
CA TYR A 164 -4.99 -17.97 1.16
C TYR A 164 -3.83 -18.70 1.84
N GLU A 165 -3.20 -19.63 1.13
CA GLU A 165 -1.98 -20.30 1.54
C GLU A 165 -0.81 -19.76 0.70
N GLN A 166 0.28 -19.36 1.35
CA GLN A 166 1.54 -19.10 0.69
C GLN A 166 2.23 -20.42 0.38
N VAL A 167 2.59 -20.66 -0.88
CA VAL A 167 3.21 -21.89 -1.36
C VAL A 167 4.54 -21.60 -2.06
N LEU A 168 5.38 -22.61 -2.20
CA LEU A 168 6.50 -22.57 -3.13
C LEU A 168 5.98 -22.84 -4.53
N VAL A 169 6.38 -22.03 -5.51
CA VAL A 169 6.17 -22.31 -6.92
C VAL A 169 7.48 -22.81 -7.53
N VAL A 170 7.41 -23.91 -8.22
CA VAL A 170 8.54 -24.59 -8.89
C VAL A 170 8.16 -24.96 -10.31
N ALA A 171 9.16 -25.18 -11.18
CA ALA A 171 8.91 -25.77 -12.50
C ALA A 171 8.32 -27.18 -12.36
N LYS A 172 7.51 -27.61 -13.29
CA LYS A 172 6.81 -28.90 -13.26
C LYS A 172 7.75 -30.11 -13.24
N ASP A 173 8.93 -29.98 -13.85
CA ASP A 173 10.00 -30.99 -13.88
C ASP A 173 10.97 -30.88 -12.70
N HIS A 174 10.82 -29.89 -11.83
CA HIS A 174 11.69 -29.68 -10.68
C HIS A 174 11.58 -30.83 -9.67
N ALA A 175 12.70 -31.19 -9.02
CA ALA A 175 12.71 -32.28 -8.03
C ALA A 175 11.70 -32.06 -6.88
N LEU A 176 11.50 -30.80 -6.46
CA LEU A 176 10.53 -30.42 -5.42
C LEU A 176 9.07 -30.50 -5.88
N ALA A 177 8.78 -30.64 -7.17
CA ALA A 177 7.40 -30.80 -7.66
C ALA A 177 6.75 -32.12 -7.24
N LYS A 178 7.55 -33.09 -6.80
CA LYS A 178 7.12 -34.46 -6.47
C LYS A 178 6.91 -34.70 -4.97
N VAL A 179 7.13 -33.67 -4.13
CA VAL A 179 7.00 -33.81 -2.67
C VAL A 179 5.66 -33.21 -2.19
N ASP A 180 5.06 -33.78 -1.16
CA ASP A 180 3.82 -33.25 -0.56
C ASP A 180 4.02 -31.86 0.06
N HIS A 181 5.21 -31.64 0.63
CA HIS A 181 5.61 -30.34 1.20
C HIS A 181 7.13 -30.19 1.20
N VAL A 182 7.59 -28.95 1.05
CA VAL A 182 9.01 -28.58 1.10
C VAL A 182 9.46 -28.44 2.56
N LYS A 183 10.67 -28.94 2.87
CA LYS A 183 11.36 -28.68 4.15
C LYS A 183 12.35 -27.54 3.96
N PRO A 184 12.63 -26.68 5.00
CA PRO A 184 13.52 -25.54 4.86
C PRO A 184 14.90 -25.88 4.28
N ARG A 185 15.51 -26.99 4.72
CA ARG A 185 16.83 -27.45 4.23
C ARG A 185 16.89 -27.69 2.73
N GLN A 186 15.77 -28.03 2.08
CA GLN A 186 15.74 -28.29 0.64
C GLN A 186 15.94 -27.00 -0.16
N LEU A 187 15.64 -25.82 0.44
CA LEU A 187 15.86 -24.53 -0.21
C LEU A 187 17.29 -24.00 -0.10
N SER A 188 18.18 -24.65 0.67
CA SER A 188 19.57 -24.22 0.81
C SER A 188 20.37 -24.25 -0.50
N GLN A 189 19.97 -25.06 -1.48
CA GLN A 189 20.62 -25.18 -2.77
C GLN A 189 19.88 -24.41 -3.88
N GLU A 190 18.75 -23.80 -3.57
CA GLU A 190 17.90 -23.13 -4.53
C GLU A 190 18.26 -21.66 -4.74
N VAL A 191 17.89 -21.12 -5.90
CA VAL A 191 17.82 -19.69 -6.14
C VAL A 191 16.42 -19.22 -5.77
N LEU A 192 16.28 -18.48 -4.69
CA LEU A 192 14.99 -17.91 -4.30
C LEU A 192 14.75 -16.59 -5.05
N ILE A 193 13.66 -16.55 -5.80
CA ILE A 193 13.19 -15.35 -6.52
C ILE A 193 12.07 -14.72 -5.69
N SER A 194 12.15 -13.43 -5.44
CA SER A 194 11.11 -12.71 -4.70
C SER A 194 10.92 -11.27 -5.23
N TYR A 195 9.91 -10.59 -4.75
CA TYR A 195 9.77 -9.15 -4.96
C TYR A 195 10.91 -8.39 -4.29
N PRO A 196 11.26 -7.17 -4.78
CA PRO A 196 12.32 -6.32 -4.23
C PRO A 196 11.87 -5.63 -2.93
N VAL A 197 11.55 -6.43 -1.93
CA VAL A 197 11.11 -5.98 -0.60
C VAL A 197 12.11 -6.44 0.46
N PRO A 198 12.22 -5.77 1.61
CA PRO A 198 13.05 -6.23 2.72
C PRO A 198 12.70 -7.66 3.14
N PHE A 199 13.70 -8.43 3.54
CA PHE A 199 13.53 -9.85 3.93
C PHE A 199 12.52 -10.04 5.06
N GLU A 200 12.46 -9.07 5.97
CA GLU A 200 11.54 -9.02 7.10
C GLU A 200 10.07 -8.96 6.68
N ARG A 201 9.79 -8.67 5.42
CA ARG A 201 8.44 -8.66 4.83
C ARG A 201 8.13 -9.89 3.99
N LEU A 202 9.07 -10.77 3.79
CA LEU A 202 8.89 -12.02 3.04
C LEU A 202 8.53 -13.16 4.01
N ASP A 203 7.29 -13.60 3.98
CA ASP A 203 6.80 -14.70 4.86
C ASP A 203 7.65 -15.96 4.76
N ILE A 204 8.16 -16.29 3.57
CA ILE A 204 9.05 -17.43 3.38
C ILE A 204 10.34 -17.31 4.21
N TYR A 205 10.85 -16.09 4.41
CA TYR A 205 11.98 -15.88 5.31
C TYR A 205 11.56 -15.95 6.78
N ASN A 206 10.57 -15.17 7.17
CA ASN A 206 10.21 -15.00 8.58
C ASN A 206 9.60 -16.26 9.19
N GLN A 207 8.77 -16.98 8.45
CA GLN A 207 7.98 -18.08 8.98
C GLN A 207 8.56 -19.45 8.62
N PHE A 208 9.48 -19.52 7.64
CA PHE A 208 9.94 -20.81 7.13
C PHE A 208 11.47 -20.98 7.19
N LEU A 209 12.24 -20.04 6.63
CA LEU A 209 13.69 -20.18 6.51
C LEU A 209 14.44 -19.76 7.78
N LEU A 210 14.19 -18.55 8.31
CA LEU A 210 14.87 -18.01 9.48
C LEU A 210 14.68 -18.88 10.73
N PRO A 211 13.46 -19.38 11.06
CA PRO A 211 13.28 -20.24 12.22
C PRO A 211 14.07 -21.56 12.14
N ALA A 212 14.43 -21.99 10.92
CA ALA A 212 15.22 -23.18 10.67
C ALA A 212 16.74 -22.90 10.53
N GLY A 213 17.17 -21.64 10.58
CA GLY A 213 18.55 -21.23 10.35
C GLY A 213 19.04 -21.50 8.92
N ILE A 214 18.15 -21.46 7.93
CA ILE A 214 18.45 -21.77 6.53
C ILE A 214 18.46 -20.49 5.70
N THR A 215 19.45 -20.39 4.82
CA THR A 215 19.52 -19.37 3.76
C THR A 215 19.55 -20.06 2.40
N PRO A 216 18.86 -19.54 1.38
CA PRO A 216 18.96 -20.07 0.03
C PRO A 216 20.35 -19.81 -0.55
N ARG A 217 20.77 -20.62 -1.52
CA ARG A 217 22.07 -20.46 -2.20
C ARG A 217 22.25 -19.07 -2.79
N ARG A 218 21.17 -18.50 -3.33
CA ARG A 218 21.14 -17.14 -3.89
C ARG A 218 19.74 -16.56 -3.77
N HIS A 219 19.66 -15.27 -3.57
CA HIS A 219 18.43 -14.50 -3.67
C HIS A 219 18.47 -13.62 -4.92
N LYS A 220 17.34 -13.52 -5.64
CA LYS A 220 17.15 -12.66 -6.80
C LYS A 220 15.85 -11.88 -6.68
N ALA A 221 15.95 -10.55 -6.67
CA ALA A 221 14.79 -9.66 -6.64
C ALA A 221 14.28 -9.41 -8.08
N ILE A 222 12.97 -9.51 -8.29
CA ILE A 222 12.26 -9.25 -9.55
C ILE A 222 10.97 -8.49 -9.22
N GLU A 223 10.68 -7.40 -9.92
CA GLU A 223 9.53 -6.54 -9.62
C GLU A 223 8.20 -7.12 -10.12
N THR A 224 8.20 -7.79 -11.28
CA THR A 224 6.98 -8.22 -11.94
C THR A 224 6.70 -9.70 -11.75
N THR A 225 5.47 -10.02 -11.38
CA THR A 225 4.99 -11.41 -11.20
C THR A 225 5.19 -12.26 -12.46
N ASP A 226 4.84 -11.73 -13.63
CA ASP A 226 4.93 -12.46 -14.90
C ASP A 226 6.38 -12.89 -15.20
N ILE A 227 7.36 -12.03 -15.00
CA ILE A 227 8.78 -12.36 -15.19
C ILE A 227 9.26 -13.36 -14.14
N MET A 228 8.83 -13.23 -12.88
CA MET A 228 9.15 -14.22 -11.84
C MET A 228 8.64 -15.60 -12.24
N MET A 229 7.39 -15.70 -12.69
CA MET A 229 6.78 -16.97 -13.09
C MET A 229 7.46 -17.58 -14.33
N GLN A 230 7.85 -16.76 -15.32
CA GLN A 230 8.63 -17.22 -16.48
C GLN A 230 10.00 -17.78 -16.06
N MET A 231 10.67 -17.13 -15.11
CA MET A 231 11.95 -17.61 -14.60
C MET A 231 11.81 -18.92 -13.85
N VAL A 232 10.75 -19.08 -13.03
CA VAL A 232 10.45 -20.34 -12.34
C VAL A 232 10.15 -21.44 -13.36
N ALA A 233 9.26 -21.20 -14.32
CA ALA A 233 8.92 -22.15 -15.37
C ALA A 233 10.14 -22.61 -16.19
N SER A 234 11.13 -21.72 -16.36
CA SER A 234 12.40 -22.02 -17.04
C SER A 234 13.46 -22.67 -16.14
N GLY A 235 13.12 -23.11 -14.94
CA GLY A 235 14.04 -23.77 -14.00
C GLY A 235 15.15 -22.87 -13.44
N ARG A 236 14.98 -21.53 -13.49
CA ARG A 236 16.01 -20.57 -13.03
C ARG A 236 15.95 -20.23 -11.54
N GLY A 237 15.04 -20.87 -10.81
CA GLY A 237 14.86 -20.73 -9.37
C GLY A 237 13.44 -21.07 -8.96
N VAL A 238 13.16 -20.84 -7.69
CA VAL A 238 11.86 -21.07 -7.05
C VAL A 238 11.37 -19.78 -6.44
N ALA A 239 10.04 -19.60 -6.26
CA ALA A 239 9.49 -18.42 -5.64
C ALA A 239 8.39 -18.79 -4.63
N ALA A 240 8.11 -17.91 -3.66
CA ALA A 240 6.95 -18.05 -2.77
C ALA A 240 5.83 -17.14 -3.23
N MET A 241 4.64 -17.72 -3.46
CA MET A 241 3.47 -17.03 -4.01
C MET A 241 2.18 -17.52 -3.38
N PRO A 242 1.08 -16.75 -3.42
CA PRO A 242 -0.24 -17.23 -3.09
C PRO A 242 -0.64 -18.43 -3.96
N ARG A 243 -1.19 -19.49 -3.36
CA ARG A 243 -1.62 -20.70 -4.08
C ARG A 243 -2.56 -20.37 -5.24
N TRP A 244 -3.58 -19.57 -5.00
CA TRP A 244 -4.56 -19.19 -6.03
C TRP A 244 -3.91 -18.57 -7.28
N LEU A 245 -2.85 -17.77 -7.07
CA LEU A 245 -2.12 -17.15 -8.18
C LEU A 245 -1.29 -18.18 -8.95
N VAL A 246 -0.62 -19.08 -8.23
CA VAL A 246 0.14 -20.17 -8.87
C VAL A 246 -0.77 -21.06 -9.71
N GLU A 247 -1.97 -21.37 -9.22
CA GLU A 247 -2.97 -22.17 -9.94
C GLU A 247 -3.44 -21.47 -11.22
N GLU A 248 -3.62 -20.13 -11.21
CA GLU A 248 -3.93 -19.36 -12.43
C GLU A 248 -2.79 -19.41 -13.46
N TYR A 249 -1.54 -19.35 -13.02
CA TYR A 249 -0.38 -19.45 -13.90
C TYR A 249 -0.15 -20.88 -14.40
N ALA A 250 -0.41 -21.89 -13.58
CA ALA A 250 -0.28 -23.31 -13.95
C ALA A 250 -1.22 -23.72 -15.10
N ALA A 251 -2.31 -22.98 -15.32
CA ALA A 251 -3.18 -23.16 -16.48
C ALA A 251 -2.52 -22.81 -17.83
N ARG A 252 -1.43 -22.04 -17.81
CA ARG A 252 -0.75 -21.52 -19.02
C ARG A 252 0.78 -21.66 -19.02
N MET A 253 1.35 -22.16 -17.93
CA MET A 253 2.80 -22.35 -17.75
C MET A 253 3.09 -23.67 -17.03
N ASP A 254 4.25 -24.27 -17.29
CA ASP A 254 4.69 -25.49 -16.62
C ASP A 254 5.26 -25.21 -15.22
N VAL A 255 4.39 -24.77 -14.32
CA VAL A 255 4.69 -24.54 -12.90
C VAL A 255 3.70 -25.28 -12.02
N VAL A 256 4.12 -25.61 -10.80
CA VAL A 256 3.26 -26.27 -9.80
C VAL A 256 3.45 -25.65 -8.43
N PRO A 257 2.37 -25.55 -7.61
CA PRO A 257 2.44 -25.13 -6.22
C PRO A 257 2.86 -26.32 -5.34
N VAL A 258 3.80 -26.10 -4.43
CA VAL A 258 4.21 -27.06 -3.41
C VAL A 258 4.07 -26.42 -2.04
N ARG A 259 3.48 -27.10 -1.08
CA ARG A 259 3.25 -26.58 0.27
C ARG A 259 4.57 -26.28 0.99
N LEU A 260 4.64 -25.16 1.71
CA LEU A 260 5.77 -24.79 2.57
C LEU A 260 5.58 -25.40 3.97
N GLY A 261 6.31 -26.50 4.24
CA GLY A 261 6.18 -27.26 5.48
C GLY A 261 4.86 -28.02 5.62
N ALA A 262 4.77 -28.95 6.56
CA ALA A 262 3.59 -29.75 6.79
C ALA A 262 2.35 -28.93 7.20
N LYS A 263 2.55 -27.81 7.92
CA LYS A 263 1.47 -26.93 8.39
C LYS A 263 1.02 -25.91 7.34
N GLY A 264 1.83 -25.65 6.30
CA GLY A 264 1.63 -24.54 5.37
C GLY A 264 1.87 -23.16 6.02
N ILE A 265 1.71 -22.10 5.23
CA ILE A 265 1.76 -20.71 5.70
C ILE A 265 0.43 -20.05 5.35
N PRO A 266 -0.55 -20.03 6.29
CA PRO A 266 -1.84 -19.37 6.07
C PRO A 266 -1.66 -17.85 6.13
N LYS A 267 -2.36 -17.15 5.23
CA LYS A 267 -2.39 -15.68 5.15
C LYS A 267 -3.80 -15.22 4.84
N GLN A 268 -4.05 -13.93 5.06
CA GLN A 268 -5.33 -13.30 4.73
C GLN A 268 -5.08 -11.96 4.07
N ILE A 269 -5.91 -11.57 3.11
CA ILE A 269 -5.93 -10.24 2.52
C ILE A 269 -6.97 -9.39 3.21
N TYR A 270 -6.59 -8.15 3.48
CA TYR A 270 -7.42 -7.12 4.08
C TYR A 270 -7.56 -5.91 3.16
N LEU A 271 -8.70 -5.24 3.28
CA LEU A 271 -8.91 -3.88 2.82
C LEU A 271 -8.87 -2.95 4.04
N GLY A 272 -7.88 -2.07 4.08
CA GLY A 272 -7.76 -1.01 5.08
C GLY A 272 -8.43 0.27 4.58
N ALA A 273 -9.21 0.93 5.43
CA ALA A 273 -9.83 2.23 5.15
C ALA A 273 -9.78 3.12 6.40
N ARG A 274 -9.92 4.43 6.21
CA ARG A 274 -10.20 5.33 7.33
C ARG A 274 -11.56 4.99 7.94
N GLU A 275 -11.63 4.94 9.25
CA GLU A 275 -12.85 4.59 9.98
C GLU A 275 -14.00 5.55 9.65
N ALA A 276 -13.69 6.84 9.50
CA ALA A 276 -14.65 7.88 9.14
C ALA A 276 -15.25 7.71 7.72
N ASP A 277 -14.51 7.07 6.80
CA ASP A 277 -14.95 6.91 5.41
C ASP A 277 -15.71 5.59 5.16
N THR A 278 -15.78 4.69 6.15
CA THR A 278 -16.46 3.40 5.99
C THR A 278 -17.97 3.50 5.76
N GLY A 279 -18.58 4.68 5.95
CA GLY A 279 -19.99 4.96 5.64
C GLY A 279 -20.25 5.43 4.21
N ILE A 280 -19.22 5.66 3.40
CA ILE A 280 -19.36 6.11 2.00
C ILE A 280 -19.87 4.94 1.14
N ASP A 281 -20.97 5.13 0.45
CA ASP A 281 -21.71 4.08 -0.26
C ASP A 281 -20.89 3.38 -1.36
N TYR A 282 -20.21 4.12 -2.22
CA TYR A 282 -19.36 3.54 -3.28
C TYR A 282 -18.12 2.80 -2.71
N LEU A 283 -17.59 3.24 -1.56
CA LEU A 283 -16.50 2.53 -0.89
C LEU A 283 -16.99 1.22 -0.26
N GLN A 284 -18.17 1.24 0.38
CA GLN A 284 -18.80 0.04 0.92
C GLN A 284 -19.10 -0.98 -0.19
N ALA A 285 -19.67 -0.52 -1.31
CA ALA A 285 -19.98 -1.38 -2.45
C ALA A 285 -18.72 -2.08 -2.99
N PHE A 286 -17.59 -1.36 -3.06
CA PHE A 286 -16.32 -1.97 -3.46
C PHE A 286 -15.85 -3.04 -2.46
N ILE A 287 -15.93 -2.77 -1.16
CA ILE A 287 -15.57 -3.72 -0.10
C ILE A 287 -16.44 -4.98 -0.16
N GLU A 288 -17.75 -4.83 -0.35
CA GLU A 288 -18.67 -5.96 -0.47
C GLU A 288 -18.39 -6.80 -1.71
N LEU A 289 -18.15 -6.16 -2.85
CA LEU A 289 -17.77 -6.83 -4.08
C LEU A 289 -16.47 -7.60 -3.93
N ALA A 290 -15.47 -6.99 -3.28
CA ALA A 290 -14.19 -7.62 -2.98
C ALA A 290 -14.34 -8.88 -2.12
N ARG A 291 -15.17 -8.83 -1.07
CA ARG A 291 -15.45 -10.00 -0.20
C ARG A 291 -16.16 -11.14 -0.93
N ASN A 292 -17.04 -10.80 -1.88
CA ASN A 292 -17.77 -11.78 -2.67
C ASN A 292 -16.95 -12.35 -3.85
N SER A 293 -15.81 -11.73 -4.18
CA SER A 293 -14.93 -12.10 -5.30
C SER A 293 -13.67 -12.83 -4.85
N SER A 294 -13.80 -13.73 -3.84
CA SER A 294 -12.66 -14.55 -3.39
C SER A 294 -12.08 -15.37 -4.57
N PRO A 295 -10.75 -15.37 -4.78
CA PRO A 295 -10.13 -16.19 -5.83
C PRO A 295 -10.36 -17.70 -5.63
N LEU A 296 -10.74 -18.12 -4.41
CA LEU A 296 -11.03 -19.53 -4.08
C LEU A 296 -12.45 -19.95 -4.48
N ALA A 297 -13.36 -19.03 -4.79
CA ALA A 297 -14.76 -19.33 -5.13
C ALA A 297 -14.93 -19.96 -6.54
N GLY A 298 -13.88 -19.95 -7.37
CA GLY A 298 -13.91 -20.51 -8.74
C GLY A 298 -13.81 -22.05 -8.83
N ASN A 299 -13.32 -22.73 -7.79
CA ASN A 299 -12.99 -24.16 -7.85
C ASN A 299 -14.10 -25.09 -7.34
N THR A 300 -15.23 -24.58 -6.84
CA THR A 300 -16.35 -25.41 -6.35
C THR A 300 -17.43 -25.68 -7.40
N ARG A 301 -17.31 -25.22 -8.63
CA ARG A 301 -18.31 -25.49 -9.71
C ARG A 301 -17.97 -26.65 -10.64
N GLY A 302 -16.92 -27.42 -10.37
CA GLY A 302 -16.46 -28.53 -11.22
C GLY A 302 -16.63 -29.95 -10.64
N ALA A 303 -17.37 -30.12 -9.53
CA ALA A 303 -17.63 -31.45 -8.96
C ALA A 303 -19.15 -31.63 -8.73
N ARG A 304 -19.87 -31.87 -9.83
CA ARG A 304 -21.15 -32.60 -9.86
C ARG A 304 -21.25 -33.34 -11.17
#